data_2fb3b2d186478ca9ed72d45c434acea1
#
_entry.id   2fb3b2d186478ca9ed72d45c434acea1
#
_cell.length_a   1.000
_cell.length_b   1.000
_cell.length_c   1.000
_cell.angle_alpha   90.00
_cell.angle_beta   90.00
_cell.angle_gamma   90.00
#
_symmetry.space_group_name_H-M   'P 1'
#
loop_
_entity.id
_entity.type
_entity.pdbx_description
1 polymer ?
#
loop_
_entity_poly.entity_id
_entity_poly.type
_entity_poly.pdbx_seq_one_letter_code
_entity_poly.pdbx_strand_id
1 'polypeptide(L)'
;MPYACTFCEIVERREPADILYEDDEVMVFRNRLRWVPVMLLTIPKRHMTQAELWADVGRVGEIAVRMGQEHCPRGFRLLSNIGYEAMQSQEHGHVHVIGGTFLGEYA
;
A
#
# COMPACT_ATOMS: atom_id res chain seq x y z
N MET A 1 17.47 -0.53 17.64
CA MET A 1 16.35 -1.13 16.91
C MET A 1 16.68 -2.55 16.54
N PRO A 2 15.89 -3.47 16.92
CA PRO A 2 16.14 -4.85 16.54
C PRO A 2 15.98 -5.11 15.04
N TYR A 3 15.22 -4.30 14.35
CA TYR A 3 15.05 -4.47 12.90
C TYR A 3 14.69 -3.15 12.27
N ALA A 4 14.88 -3.08 10.96
CA ALA A 4 14.52 -1.91 10.18
C ALA A 4 13.20 -2.19 9.46
N CYS A 5 12.33 -1.20 9.45
CA CYS A 5 11.08 -1.24 8.68
C CYS A 5 11.17 -0.15 7.62
N THR A 6 11.25 -0.56 6.36
CA THR A 6 11.38 0.38 5.24
C THR A 6 10.24 1.39 5.24
N PHE A 7 9.00 0.94 5.51
CA PHE A 7 7.85 1.85 5.49
C PHE A 7 7.89 2.84 6.65
N CYS A 8 8.34 2.41 7.83
CA CYS A 8 8.56 3.35 8.92
C CYS A 8 9.62 4.38 8.57
N GLU A 9 10.67 3.96 7.86
CA GLU A 9 11.72 4.88 7.42
C GLU A 9 11.18 5.89 6.42
N ILE A 10 10.27 5.48 5.55
CA ILE A 10 9.63 6.38 4.59
C ILE A 10 8.76 7.40 5.35
N VAL A 11 7.97 6.92 6.32
CA VAL A 11 7.12 7.81 7.12
C VAL A 11 7.96 8.87 7.83
N GLU A 12 9.14 8.50 8.33
CA GLU A 12 10.05 9.40 9.04
C GLU A 12 10.98 10.17 8.10
N ARG A 13 10.82 10.04 6.80
CA ARG A 13 11.63 10.75 5.79
C ARG A 13 13.09 10.36 5.80
N ARG A 14 13.42 9.16 6.28
CA ARG A 14 14.80 8.66 6.23
C ARG A 14 15.04 7.78 5.01
N GLU A 15 13.97 7.32 4.36
CA GLU A 15 14.05 6.56 3.12
C GLU A 15 13.20 7.30 2.09
N PRO A 16 13.73 7.58 0.88
CA PRO A 16 12.97 8.32 -0.12
C PRO A 16 11.83 7.50 -0.71
N ALA A 17 10.76 8.20 -1.09
CA ALA A 17 9.64 7.59 -1.79
C ALA A 17 8.88 8.68 -2.53
N ASP A 18 8.18 8.29 -3.58
CA ASP A 18 7.33 9.20 -4.36
C ASP A 18 5.95 9.22 -3.68
N ILE A 19 5.75 10.17 -2.78
CA ILE A 19 4.56 10.26 -1.94
C ILE A 19 3.46 10.99 -2.70
N LEU A 20 2.30 10.36 -2.83
CA LEU A 20 1.16 10.88 -3.56
C LEU A 20 0.07 11.45 -2.65
N TYR A 21 0.02 10.99 -1.42
CA TYR A 21 -0.98 11.43 -0.45
C TYR A 21 -0.45 11.21 0.95
N GLU A 22 -0.83 12.09 1.86
CA GLU A 22 -0.43 11.94 3.25
C GLU A 22 -1.39 12.74 4.13
N ASP A 23 -1.80 12.11 5.24
CA ASP A 23 -2.50 12.81 6.31
C ASP A 23 -1.92 12.33 7.64
N ASP A 24 -2.59 12.62 8.75
CA ASP A 24 -2.07 12.27 10.08
C ASP A 24 -1.95 10.75 10.27
N GLU A 25 -2.74 9.96 9.57
CA GLU A 25 -2.83 8.53 9.83
C GLU A 25 -2.34 7.66 8.68
N VAL A 26 -2.39 8.16 7.44
CA VAL A 26 -2.22 7.35 6.24
C VAL A 26 -1.24 8.02 5.28
N MET A 27 -0.45 7.21 4.60
CA MET A 27 0.45 7.67 3.55
C MET A 27 0.29 6.77 2.34
N VAL A 28 0.36 7.37 1.14
CA VAL A 28 0.34 6.62 -0.12
C VAL A 28 1.56 7.01 -0.93
N PHE A 29 2.28 6.00 -1.44
CA PHE A 29 3.44 6.25 -2.27
C PHE A 29 3.54 5.19 -3.36
N ARG A 30 4.33 5.47 -4.41
CA ARG A 30 4.50 4.54 -5.52
C ARG A 30 5.34 3.35 -5.09
N ASN A 31 4.90 2.17 -5.52
CA ASN A 31 5.70 0.96 -5.38
C ASN A 31 6.91 1.06 -6.30
N ARG A 32 8.03 0.48 -5.90
CA ARG A 32 9.21 0.38 -6.76
C ARG A 32 9.01 -0.65 -7.86
N LEU A 33 8.17 -1.65 -7.63
CA LEU A 33 7.82 -2.63 -8.65
C LEU A 33 6.93 -2.00 -9.71
N ARG A 34 7.03 -2.50 -10.93
CA ARG A 34 6.33 -1.93 -12.08
C ARG A 34 5.73 -3.02 -12.96
N TRP A 35 4.91 -3.86 -12.38
CA TRP A 35 4.21 -4.89 -13.16
C TRP A 35 3.18 -4.26 -14.09
N VAL A 36 2.47 -3.26 -13.60
CA VAL A 36 1.41 -2.57 -14.33
C VAL A 36 1.64 -1.07 -14.15
N PRO A 37 1.00 -0.23 -14.99
CA PRO A 37 1.29 1.21 -14.97
C PRO A 37 1.07 1.89 -13.63
N VAL A 38 0.06 1.46 -12.86
CA VAL A 38 -0.21 2.04 -11.54
C VAL A 38 -0.03 0.97 -10.48
N MET A 39 0.94 1.20 -9.60
CA MET A 39 1.20 0.34 -8.44
C MET A 39 1.50 1.25 -7.26
N LEU A 40 0.51 1.37 -6.38
CA LEU A 40 0.62 2.24 -5.20
C LEU A 40 0.56 1.40 -3.95
N LEU A 41 1.16 1.92 -2.89
CA LEU A 41 1.10 1.33 -1.55
C LEU A 41 0.40 2.33 -0.64
N THR A 42 -0.67 1.89 0.01
CA THR A 42 -1.41 2.68 0.98
C THR A 42 -1.11 2.08 2.35
N ILE A 43 -0.52 2.86 3.23
CA ILE A 43 -0.08 2.35 4.52
C ILE A 43 -0.61 3.20 5.67
N PRO A 44 -0.89 2.57 6.83
CA PRO A 44 -1.02 3.36 8.05
C PRO A 44 0.36 3.88 8.44
N LYS A 45 0.43 5.09 8.96
CA LYS A 45 1.72 5.64 9.41
C LYS A 45 2.25 4.88 10.62
N ARG A 46 1.35 4.44 11.50
CA ARG A 46 1.73 3.66 12.66
C ARG A 46 2.09 2.23 12.22
N HIS A 47 3.21 1.74 12.69
CA HIS A 47 3.63 0.37 12.38
C HIS A 47 2.64 -0.64 12.97
N MET A 48 2.15 -1.54 12.13
CA MET A 48 1.25 -2.61 12.55
C MET A 48 1.36 -3.75 11.56
N THR A 49 0.93 -4.93 11.96
CA THR A 49 0.92 -6.09 11.07
C THR A 49 -0.24 -6.00 10.08
N GLN A 50 -0.23 -6.87 9.07
CA GLN A 50 -1.36 -6.96 8.14
C GLN A 50 -2.65 -7.33 8.89
N ALA A 51 -2.56 -8.26 9.84
CA ALA A 51 -3.75 -8.67 10.59
C ALA A 51 -4.32 -7.50 11.40
N GLU A 52 -3.45 -6.70 12.02
CA GLU A 52 -3.89 -5.53 12.77
C GLU A 52 -4.51 -4.49 11.85
N LEU A 53 -3.91 -4.27 10.69
CA LEU A 53 -4.45 -3.33 9.71
C LEU A 53 -5.86 -3.74 9.30
N TRP A 54 -6.03 -5.01 8.91
CA TRP A 54 -7.32 -5.46 8.39
C TRP A 54 -8.39 -5.58 9.48
N ALA A 55 -8.00 -5.68 10.75
CA ALA A 55 -8.96 -5.62 11.85
C ALA A 55 -9.61 -4.24 11.98
N ASP A 56 -8.97 -3.19 11.44
CA ASP A 56 -9.49 -1.83 11.51
C ASP A 56 -9.04 -1.07 10.25
N VAL A 57 -9.44 -1.59 9.09
CA VAL A 57 -8.94 -1.13 7.80
C VAL A 57 -9.63 0.15 7.30
N GLY A 58 -10.70 0.58 7.96
CA GLY A 58 -11.61 1.60 7.41
C GLY A 58 -10.91 2.81 6.79
N ARG A 59 -10.04 3.49 7.54
CA ARG A 59 -9.41 4.70 7.05
C ARG A 59 -8.42 4.41 5.91
N VAL A 60 -7.60 3.39 6.08
CA VAL A 60 -6.64 3.00 5.04
C VAL A 60 -7.37 2.54 3.78
N GLY A 61 -8.43 1.75 3.95
CA GLY A 61 -9.24 1.28 2.83
C GLY A 61 -9.91 2.42 2.09
N GLU A 62 -10.44 3.39 2.82
CA GLU A 62 -11.08 4.56 2.22
C GLU A 62 -10.09 5.32 1.32
N ILE A 63 -8.90 5.55 1.83
CA ILE A 63 -7.88 6.27 1.06
C ILE A 63 -7.42 5.43 -0.13
N ALA A 64 -7.25 4.12 0.04
CA ALA A 64 -6.86 3.24 -1.07
C ALA A 64 -7.89 3.29 -2.20
N VAL A 65 -9.18 3.25 -1.88
CA VAL A 65 -10.23 3.36 -2.89
C VAL A 65 -10.17 4.72 -3.59
N ARG A 66 -10.00 5.78 -2.82
CA ARG A 66 -9.92 7.13 -3.40
C ARG A 66 -8.76 7.25 -4.37
N MET A 67 -7.59 6.71 -4.01
CA MET A 67 -6.42 6.74 -4.87
C MET A 67 -6.64 5.91 -6.13
N GLY A 68 -7.31 4.77 -6.00
CA GLY A 68 -7.67 3.97 -7.16
C GLY A 68 -8.59 4.70 -8.11
N GLN A 69 -9.61 5.35 -7.58
CA GLN A 69 -10.54 6.13 -8.40
C GLN A 69 -9.84 7.27 -9.12
N GLU A 70 -8.88 7.91 -8.44
CA GLU A 70 -8.16 9.04 -9.00
C GLU A 70 -7.16 8.63 -10.07
N HIS A 71 -6.41 7.56 -9.84
CA HIS A 71 -5.32 7.15 -10.72
C HIS A 71 -5.74 6.10 -11.74
N CYS A 72 -6.81 5.35 -11.48
CA CYS A 72 -7.29 4.27 -12.33
C CYS A 72 -8.80 4.37 -12.49
N PRO A 73 -9.28 5.44 -13.18
CA PRO A 73 -10.73 5.69 -13.24
C PRO A 73 -11.53 4.58 -13.94
N ARG A 74 -10.87 3.69 -14.70
CA ARG A 74 -11.54 2.61 -15.39
C ARG A 74 -11.56 1.31 -14.59
N GLY A 75 -10.96 1.29 -13.42
CA GLY A 75 -10.97 0.14 -12.54
C GLY A 75 -9.61 -0.17 -11.97
N PHE A 76 -9.60 -0.84 -10.81
CA PHE A 76 -8.37 -1.16 -10.10
C PHE A 76 -8.63 -2.29 -9.13
N ARG A 77 -7.56 -2.87 -8.61
CA ARG A 77 -7.66 -3.87 -7.55
C ARG A 77 -6.95 -3.39 -6.30
N LEU A 78 -7.53 -3.78 -5.18
CA LEU A 78 -6.90 -3.58 -3.87
C LEU A 78 -6.57 -4.96 -3.33
N LEU A 79 -5.36 -5.10 -2.79
CA LEU A 79 -4.97 -6.39 -2.19
C LEU A 79 -3.88 -6.20 -1.15
N SER A 80 -3.78 -7.16 -0.24
CA SER A 80 -2.67 -7.30 0.68
C SER A 80 -2.19 -8.74 0.62
N ASN A 81 -0.87 -8.92 0.65
CA ASN A 81 -0.27 -10.24 0.70
C ASN A 81 0.00 -10.55 2.18
N ILE A 82 -0.52 -11.68 2.65
CA ILE A 82 -0.39 -12.07 4.05
C ILE A 82 0.28 -13.43 4.11
N GLY A 83 1.47 -13.48 4.69
CA GLY A 83 2.19 -14.72 4.91
C GLY A 83 3.17 -15.06 3.79
N TYR A 84 3.98 -16.06 4.08
CA TYR A 84 5.09 -16.45 3.20
C TYR A 84 4.61 -16.91 1.81
N GLU A 85 3.58 -17.75 1.78
CA GLU A 85 3.10 -18.31 0.51
C GLU A 85 2.42 -17.27 -0.37
N ALA A 86 2.05 -16.12 0.20
CA ALA A 86 1.50 -15.01 -0.55
C ALA A 86 2.56 -13.96 -0.90
N MET A 87 3.85 -14.30 -0.70
CA MET A 87 4.98 -13.42 -1.02
C MET A 87 4.96 -12.11 -0.24
N GLN A 88 4.54 -12.15 1.02
CA GLN A 88 4.60 -10.97 1.87
C GLN A 88 6.05 -10.60 2.12
N SER A 89 6.48 -9.42 1.68
CA SER A 89 7.86 -8.97 1.81
C SER A 89 8.04 -7.90 2.88
N GLN A 90 6.96 -7.24 3.30
CA GLN A 90 7.01 -6.17 4.30
C GLN A 90 6.06 -6.49 5.44
N GLU A 91 6.57 -6.44 6.66
CA GLU A 91 5.75 -6.71 7.85
C GLU A 91 4.73 -5.60 8.10
N HIS A 92 5.13 -4.34 7.90
CA HIS A 92 4.27 -3.18 8.10
C HIS A 92 3.04 -3.32 7.21
N GLY A 93 1.85 -3.27 7.78
CA GLY A 93 0.59 -3.45 7.05
C GLY A 93 0.45 -2.47 5.90
N HIS A 94 -0.06 -2.94 4.78
CA HIS A 94 -0.20 -2.12 3.58
C HIS A 94 -1.23 -2.72 2.63
N VAL A 95 -1.85 -1.85 1.84
CA VAL A 95 -2.81 -2.24 0.81
C VAL A 95 -2.24 -1.78 -0.54
N HIS A 96 -2.09 -2.72 -1.46
CA HIS A 96 -1.69 -2.40 -2.83
C HIS A 96 -2.89 -1.84 -3.60
N VAL A 97 -2.65 -0.80 -4.39
CA VAL A 97 -3.59 -0.31 -5.38
C VAL A 97 -2.95 -0.57 -6.73
N ILE A 98 -3.54 -1.42 -7.55
CA ILE A 98 -2.96 -1.77 -8.85
C ILE A 98 -3.97 -1.55 -9.96
N GLY A 99 -3.49 -1.04 -11.10
CA GLY A 99 -4.36 -0.77 -12.22
C GLY A 99 -3.64 -0.04 -13.35
N GLY A 100 -4.40 0.70 -14.11
CA GLY A 100 -3.87 1.42 -15.27
C GLY A 100 -3.86 0.60 -16.55
N THR A 101 -4.35 -0.63 -16.49
CA THR A 101 -4.48 -1.52 -17.64
C THR A 101 -5.50 -2.60 -17.29
N PHE A 102 -5.95 -3.34 -18.27
CA PHE A 102 -6.86 -4.47 -18.03
C PHE A 102 -6.08 -5.56 -17.30
N LEU A 103 -6.49 -5.87 -16.07
CA LEU A 103 -5.74 -6.79 -15.21
C LEU A 103 -6.06 -8.27 -15.45
N GLY A 104 -7.19 -8.56 -16.11
CA GLY A 104 -7.59 -9.95 -16.37
C GLY A 104 -8.22 -10.60 -15.15
N GLU A 105 -8.40 -11.91 -15.23
CA GLU A 105 -8.92 -12.71 -14.11
C GLU A 105 -7.76 -13.01 -13.16
N TYR A 106 -8.02 -13.21 -11.93
CA TYR A 106 -7.07 -13.56 -10.88
C TYR A 106 -5.87 -12.62 -10.81
N ALA A 107 -5.72 -11.97 -9.77
CA ALA A 107 -4.55 -11.13 -9.56
C ALA A 107 -3.69 -11.71 -8.48
#